data_a92bcb35b815b1dd06b8fb3ba7fb3885
#
_entry.id   a92bcb35b815b1dd06b8fb3ba7fb3885
#
_cell.length_a   1.000
_cell.length_b   1.000
_cell.length_c   1.000
_cell.angle_alpha   90.00
_cell.angle_beta   90.00
_cell.angle_gamma   90.00
#
_symmetry.space_group_name_H-M   'P 1'
#
loop_
_entity.id
_entity.type
_entity.pdbx_description
1 polymer ?
#
loop_
_entity_poly.entity_id
_entity_poly.type
_entity_poly.pdbx_seq_one_letter_code
_entity_poly.pdbx_strand_id
1 'polypeptide(L)'
;MKIHPIKERTDALVAVLTDIWEASVRATHTFLTEVDIAALRQYVPDALRAVEHLTVLLDDNGQPAGFCGVDRRRLEMLFLHPDVIGKGAGRLLVQHA
;
A
#
# COMPACT_ATOMS: atom_id res chain seq x y z
N MET A 1 -13.45 4.66 -7.44
CA MET A 1 -12.49 3.86 -6.65
C MET A 1 -13.21 2.75 -5.90
N LYS A 2 -12.58 1.59 -5.78
CA LYS A 2 -13.16 0.42 -5.12
C LYS A 2 -12.20 -0.14 -4.09
N ILE A 3 -12.74 -0.80 -3.05
CA ILE A 3 -11.98 -1.41 -1.98
C ILE A 3 -12.10 -2.93 -2.11
N HIS A 4 -10.97 -3.62 -2.04
CA HIS A 4 -10.91 -5.08 -2.11
C HIS A 4 -10.10 -5.66 -0.95
N PRO A 5 -10.72 -6.38 -0.01
CA PRO A 5 -9.98 -7.17 0.96
C PRO A 5 -9.24 -8.31 0.24
N ILE A 6 -8.00 -8.54 0.63
CA ILE A 6 -7.14 -9.52 -0.03
C ILE A 6 -6.84 -10.65 0.96
N LYS A 7 -7.18 -11.88 0.57
CA LYS A 7 -6.79 -13.08 1.32
C LYS A 7 -5.54 -13.71 0.74
N GLU A 8 -5.54 -13.96 -0.56
CA GLU A 8 -4.41 -14.58 -1.24
C GLU A 8 -3.39 -13.53 -1.67
N ARG A 9 -2.20 -13.62 -1.12
CA ARG A 9 -1.10 -12.69 -1.36
C ARG A 9 -0.18 -13.25 -2.45
N THR A 10 -0.63 -13.18 -3.72
CA THR A 10 0.14 -13.69 -4.85
C THR A 10 1.42 -12.88 -5.05
N ASP A 11 2.43 -13.49 -5.64
CA ASP A 11 3.70 -12.81 -5.93
C ASP A 11 3.47 -11.60 -6.85
N ALA A 12 2.57 -11.73 -7.83
CA ALA A 12 2.24 -10.65 -8.74
C ALA A 12 1.63 -9.45 -8.01
N LEU A 13 0.67 -9.70 -7.11
CA LEU A 13 0.05 -8.64 -6.33
C LEU A 13 1.06 -7.98 -5.39
N VAL A 14 1.86 -8.79 -4.69
CA VAL A 14 2.88 -8.27 -3.77
C VAL A 14 3.87 -7.37 -4.51
N ALA A 15 4.28 -7.75 -5.72
CA ALA A 15 5.17 -6.92 -6.52
C ALA A 15 4.54 -5.57 -6.88
N VAL A 16 3.27 -5.57 -7.31
CA VAL A 16 2.55 -4.34 -7.64
C VAL A 16 2.41 -3.43 -6.43
N LEU A 17 2.04 -3.97 -5.26
CA LEU A 17 1.88 -3.19 -4.04
C LEU A 17 3.22 -2.65 -3.55
N THR A 18 4.30 -3.39 -3.73
CA THR A 18 5.65 -2.92 -3.39
C THR A 18 6.03 -1.71 -4.25
N ASP A 19 5.67 -1.73 -5.53
CA ASP A 19 5.89 -0.58 -6.42
C ASP A 19 5.07 0.64 -5.98
N ILE A 20 3.84 0.43 -5.52
CA ILE A 20 3.00 1.51 -4.98
C ILE A 20 3.64 2.08 -3.71
N TRP A 21 4.14 1.21 -2.82
CA TRP A 21 4.87 1.64 -1.63
C TRP A 21 6.02 2.57 -2.02
N GLU A 22 6.85 2.17 -2.99
CA GLU A 22 7.99 2.98 -3.40
C GLU A 22 7.55 4.31 -3.99
N ALA A 23 6.56 4.33 -4.87
CA ALA A 23 6.04 5.55 -5.46
C ALA A 23 5.49 6.50 -4.39
N SER A 24 4.77 5.97 -3.40
CA SER A 24 4.24 6.74 -2.28
C SER A 24 5.35 7.34 -1.43
N VAL A 25 6.34 6.54 -1.07
CA VAL A 25 7.46 6.97 -0.23
C VAL A 25 8.29 8.05 -0.94
N ARG A 26 8.56 7.89 -2.23
CA ARG A 26 9.30 8.90 -3.00
C ARG A 26 8.57 10.25 -3.06
N ALA A 27 7.24 10.21 -3.10
CA ALA A 27 6.44 11.42 -3.17
C ALA A 27 6.28 12.13 -1.82
N THR A 28 6.32 11.39 -0.71
CA THR A 28 5.96 11.92 0.61
C THR A 28 7.09 11.94 1.62
N HIS A 29 8.14 11.14 1.42
CA HIS A 29 9.27 11.02 2.34
C HIS A 29 10.56 11.52 1.67
N THR A 30 10.64 12.82 1.46
CA THR A 30 11.74 13.45 0.71
C THR A 30 13.10 13.36 1.42
N PHE A 31 13.10 13.03 2.71
CA PHE A 31 14.34 12.87 3.48
C PHE A 31 15.03 11.52 3.27
N LEU A 32 14.38 10.56 2.60
CA LEU A 32 14.97 9.26 2.32
C LEU A 32 15.87 9.32 1.07
N THR A 33 17.05 8.72 1.17
CA THR A 33 17.95 8.58 0.03
C THR A 33 17.58 7.36 -0.81
N GLU A 34 18.21 7.25 -2.00
CA GLU A 34 18.04 6.06 -2.84
C GLU A 34 18.48 4.79 -2.11
N VAL A 35 19.54 4.87 -1.32
CA VAL A 35 20.04 3.74 -0.53
C VAL A 35 19.02 3.34 0.54
N ASP A 36 18.42 4.33 1.20
CA ASP A 36 17.39 4.09 2.23
C ASP A 36 16.18 3.39 1.63
N ILE A 37 15.70 3.86 0.48
CA ILE A 37 14.53 3.29 -0.20
C ILE A 37 14.82 1.85 -0.62
N ALA A 38 15.97 1.58 -1.20
CA ALA A 38 16.35 0.24 -1.62
C ALA A 38 16.42 -0.72 -0.43
N ALA A 39 16.99 -0.26 0.69
CA ALA A 39 17.09 -1.07 1.90
C ALA A 39 15.73 -1.40 2.49
N LEU A 40 14.83 -0.40 2.57
CA LEU A 40 13.48 -0.59 3.11
C LEU A 40 12.60 -1.45 2.19
N ARG A 41 12.76 -1.30 0.88
CA ARG A 41 11.98 -2.06 -0.11
C ARG A 41 12.09 -3.57 0.10
N GLN A 42 13.22 -4.06 0.55
CA GLN A 42 13.46 -5.50 0.76
C GLN A 42 12.50 -6.11 1.79
N TYR A 43 12.02 -5.31 2.74
CA TYR A 43 11.14 -5.77 3.81
C TYR A 43 9.66 -5.68 3.47
N VAL A 44 9.29 -4.93 2.43
CA VAL A 44 7.89 -4.68 2.09
C VAL A 44 7.15 -5.97 1.69
N PRO A 45 7.69 -6.85 0.82
CA PRO A 45 7.00 -8.08 0.47
C PRO A 45 6.65 -8.95 1.68
N ASP A 46 7.57 -9.12 2.61
CA ASP A 46 7.32 -9.93 3.80
C ASP A 46 6.25 -9.30 4.69
N ALA A 47 6.26 -7.99 4.84
CA ALA A 47 5.26 -7.26 5.60
C ALA A 47 3.87 -7.40 4.96
N LEU A 48 3.77 -7.34 3.63
CA LEU A 48 2.52 -7.52 2.91
C LEU A 48 1.95 -8.93 3.08
N ARG A 49 2.82 -9.92 3.18
CA ARG A 49 2.40 -11.31 3.38
C ARG A 49 2.03 -11.62 4.83
N ALA A 50 2.63 -10.91 5.77
CA ALA A 50 2.47 -11.17 7.20
C ALA A 50 1.29 -10.46 7.84
N VAL A 51 0.89 -9.30 7.33
CA VAL A 51 -0.18 -8.51 7.94
C VAL A 51 -1.50 -9.27 7.89
N GLU A 52 -2.25 -9.21 9.01
CA GLU A 52 -3.48 -9.99 9.18
C GLU A 52 -4.53 -9.63 8.14
N HIS A 53 -4.85 -8.34 8.03
CA HIS A 53 -5.86 -7.84 7.09
C HIS A 53 -5.21 -6.89 6.10
N LEU A 54 -5.21 -7.28 4.83
CA LEU A 54 -4.72 -6.45 3.74
C LEU A 54 -5.89 -6.03 2.86
N THR A 55 -6.03 -4.74 2.64
CA THR A 55 -7.07 -4.17 1.78
C THR A 55 -6.42 -3.34 0.69
N VAL A 56 -6.86 -3.53 -0.54
CA VAL A 56 -6.33 -2.83 -1.72
C VAL A 56 -7.38 -1.87 -2.24
N LEU A 57 -6.94 -0.67 -2.60
CA LEU A 57 -7.73 0.32 -3.29
C LEU A 57 -7.50 0.17 -4.79
N LEU A 58 -8.58 0.01 -5.56
CA LEU A 58 -8.52 0.03 -7.02
C LEU A 58 -8.97 1.40 -7.51
N ASP A 59 -8.28 1.90 -8.54
CA ASP A 59 -8.68 3.15 -9.19
C ASP A 59 -9.87 2.92 -10.14
N ASP A 60 -10.28 3.95 -10.85
CA ASP A 60 -11.44 3.87 -11.74
C ASP A 60 -11.19 2.97 -12.96
N ASN A 61 -9.93 2.64 -13.25
CA ASN A 61 -9.53 1.71 -14.29
C ASN A 61 -9.38 0.27 -13.77
N GLY A 62 -9.67 0.02 -12.50
CA GLY A 62 -9.55 -1.29 -11.89
C GLY A 62 -8.13 -1.69 -11.52
N GLN A 63 -7.20 -0.73 -11.50
CA GLN A 63 -5.79 -0.99 -11.15
C GLN A 63 -5.52 -0.67 -9.69
N PRO A 64 -4.65 -1.44 -9.01
CA PRO A 64 -4.25 -1.10 -7.66
C PRO A 64 -3.61 0.29 -7.60
N ALA A 65 -4.08 1.10 -6.65
CA ALA A 65 -3.60 2.47 -6.46
C ALA A 65 -3.26 2.79 -5.01
N GLY A 66 -3.50 1.87 -4.10
CA GLY A 66 -3.19 2.03 -2.70
C GLY A 66 -3.51 0.78 -1.92
N PHE A 67 -3.06 0.74 -0.69
CA PHE A 67 -3.36 -0.38 0.20
C PHE A 67 -3.24 0.03 1.66
N CYS A 68 -3.90 -0.72 2.53
CA CYS A 68 -3.67 -0.62 3.96
C CYS A 68 -3.58 -2.01 4.58
N GLY A 69 -2.84 -2.10 5.67
CA GLY A 69 -2.70 -3.32 6.45
C GLY A 69 -3.10 -3.06 7.88
N VAL A 70 -3.94 -3.93 8.44
CA VAL A 70 -4.39 -3.84 9.82
C VAL A 70 -4.05 -5.14 10.53
N ASP A 71 -3.46 -5.04 11.71
CA ASP A 71 -3.09 -6.17 12.53
C ASP A 71 -3.56 -5.89 13.96
N ARG A 72 -4.33 -6.81 14.54
CA ARG A 72 -4.85 -6.67 15.90
C ARG A 72 -5.52 -5.33 16.15
N ARG A 73 -6.37 -4.89 15.21
CA ARG A 73 -7.09 -3.59 15.25
C ARG A 73 -6.17 -2.37 15.19
N ARG A 74 -4.91 -2.56 14.81
CA ARG A 74 -3.96 -1.47 14.65
C ARG A 74 -3.64 -1.29 13.17
N LEU A 75 -3.71 -0.05 12.70
CA LEU A 75 -3.30 0.29 11.33
C LEU A 75 -1.76 0.24 11.28
N GLU A 76 -1.23 -0.74 10.55
CA GLU A 76 0.22 -0.95 10.43
C GLU A 76 0.79 -0.31 9.16
N MET A 77 -0.02 -0.22 8.10
CA MET A 77 0.42 0.37 6.83
C MET A 77 -0.72 1.08 6.16
N LEU A 78 -0.39 2.21 5.52
CA LEU A 78 -1.30 2.93 4.64
C LEU A 78 -0.45 3.65 3.60
N PHE A 79 -0.50 3.20 2.36
CA PHE A 79 0.28 3.78 1.28
C PHE A 79 -0.59 3.98 0.06
N LEU A 80 -0.44 5.13 -0.59
CA LEU A 80 -1.22 5.52 -1.76
C LEU A 80 -0.27 5.89 -2.89
N HIS A 81 -0.62 5.47 -4.10
CA HIS A 81 0.04 5.99 -5.28
C HIS A 81 -0.15 7.52 -5.32
N PRO A 82 0.89 8.29 -5.71
CA PRO A 82 0.77 9.76 -5.73
C PRO A 82 -0.43 10.28 -6.52
N ASP A 83 -0.87 9.58 -7.55
CA ASP A 83 -1.99 9.99 -8.41
C ASP A 83 -3.33 10.04 -7.68
N VAL A 84 -3.46 9.33 -6.56
CA VAL A 84 -4.72 9.31 -5.79
C VAL A 84 -4.62 10.03 -4.45
N ILE A 85 -3.45 10.58 -4.12
CA ILE A 85 -3.28 11.38 -2.90
C ILE A 85 -4.14 12.64 -3.01
N GLY A 86 -4.86 12.96 -1.94
CA GLY A 86 -5.73 14.13 -1.91
C GLY A 86 -7.11 13.93 -2.52
N LYS A 87 -7.44 12.71 -2.94
CA LYS A 87 -8.75 12.38 -3.54
C LYS A 87 -9.66 11.60 -2.59
N GLY A 88 -9.37 11.60 -1.29
CA GLY A 88 -10.16 10.87 -0.31
C GLY A 88 -9.87 9.39 -0.25
N ALA A 89 -8.85 8.90 -0.98
CA ALA A 89 -8.51 7.49 -1.04
C ALA A 89 -8.08 6.92 0.30
N GLY A 90 -7.27 7.67 1.05
CA GLY A 90 -6.80 7.24 2.37
C GLY A 90 -7.95 7.08 3.35
N ARG A 91 -8.87 8.03 3.36
CA ARG A 91 -10.07 7.96 4.20
C ARG A 91 -10.92 6.74 3.84
N LEU A 92 -11.12 6.51 2.54
CA LEU A 92 -11.91 5.37 2.05
C LEU A 92 -11.32 4.05 2.52
N LEU A 93 -10.00 3.88 2.40
CA LEU A 93 -9.31 2.67 2.87
C LEU A 93 -9.47 2.47 4.37
N VAL A 94 -9.23 3.51 5.16
CA VAL A 94 -9.30 3.42 6.62
C VAL A 94 -10.71 3.10 7.11
N GLN A 95 -11.73 3.67 6.48
CA GLN A 95 -13.12 3.41 6.84
C GLN A 95 -13.54 1.96 6.61
N HIS A 96 -12.89 1.28 5.68
CA HIS A 96 -13.23 -0.11 5.33
C HIS A 96 -12.17 -1.13 5.80
N ALA A 97 -11.19 -0.69 6.53
CA ALA A 97 -10.13 -1.55 7.06
C ALA A 97 -10.55 -2.41 8.25
#